data_f1f291e469fa775364fa1bf03566d9fe
#
_entry.id   f1f291e469fa775364fa1bf03566d9fe
#
_cell.length_a   1.000
_cell.length_b   1.000
_cell.length_c   1.000
_cell.angle_alpha   90.00
_cell.angle_beta   90.00
_cell.angle_gamma   90.00
#
_symmetry.space_group_name_H-M   'P 1'
#
loop_
_entity.id
_entity.type
_entity.pdbx_description
1 polymer ?
#
loop_
_entity_poly.entity_id
_entity_poly.type
_entity_poly.pdbx_seq_one_letter_code
_entity_poly.pdbx_strand_id
1 'polypeptide(L)'
;MQHTFTLAAWNFRLARRSLLALWGVFAAQQAAVILWRAAQPGAAGLGLASHYYATMQIFAWLGFYLLTALAAGAATHNSRRARSGYTWATLPGTPGQKLAAKAVTIAAAELVFAAWQLVWYIVEFYPVTALEGWHRRQLYGAVLPAANLYEQVVANNLFARLLPRRPAQLVILLGILALSAAMLAALDTVRGWRKLPVFAGGLFCAWVCFGIVGIEQHLEWLLDEPRYAFRIAAAAVLAVLTVWWAVRSIRRGEAA
;
A
#
# COMPACT_ATOMS: atom_id res chain seq x y z
N MET A 1 -7.82 20.87 13.36
CA MET A 1 -7.02 19.63 13.25
C MET A 1 -7.47 18.53 14.22
N GLN A 2 -7.72 18.82 15.49
CA GLN A 2 -8.13 17.78 16.47
C GLN A 2 -9.33 16.93 16.00
N HIS A 3 -10.39 17.53 15.48
CA HIS A 3 -11.57 16.79 14.98
C HIS A 3 -11.24 15.82 13.85
N THR A 4 -10.34 16.16 12.93
CA THR A 4 -9.94 15.25 11.83
C THR A 4 -9.27 14.00 12.37
N PHE A 5 -8.34 14.14 13.34
CA PHE A 5 -7.65 13.00 13.94
C PHE A 5 -8.59 12.14 14.81
N THR A 6 -9.55 12.75 15.52
CA THR A 6 -10.54 12.00 16.29
C THR A 6 -11.43 11.17 15.36
N LEU A 7 -11.88 11.72 14.24
CA LEU A 7 -12.66 11.03 13.23
C LEU A 7 -11.83 9.91 12.56
N ALA A 8 -10.55 10.15 12.26
CA ALA A 8 -9.66 9.15 11.71
C ALA A 8 -9.44 7.97 12.68
N ALA A 9 -9.20 8.26 13.96
CA ALA A 9 -9.05 7.24 14.98
C ALA A 9 -10.32 6.38 15.14
N TRP A 10 -11.49 7.01 15.06
CA TRP A 10 -12.77 6.28 15.08
C TRP A 10 -12.91 5.36 13.84
N ASN A 11 -12.64 5.86 12.64
CA ASN A 11 -12.66 5.07 11.42
C ASN A 11 -11.70 3.87 11.51
N PHE A 12 -10.49 4.10 12.00
CA PHE A 12 -9.50 3.03 12.17
C PHE A 12 -9.97 1.95 13.15
N ARG A 13 -10.60 2.35 14.26
CA ARG A 13 -11.20 1.40 15.20
C ARG A 13 -12.27 0.51 14.57
N LEU A 14 -13.08 1.06 13.67
CA LEU A 14 -14.08 0.30 12.92
C LEU A 14 -13.43 -0.69 11.95
N ALA A 15 -12.38 -0.24 11.23
CA ALA A 15 -11.68 -1.03 10.22
C ALA A 15 -10.79 -2.14 10.82
N ARG A 16 -10.31 -2.00 12.05
CA ARG A 16 -9.21 -2.80 12.62
C ARG A 16 -9.38 -4.30 12.47
N ARG A 17 -10.60 -4.84 12.68
CA ARG A 17 -10.86 -6.29 12.60
C ARG A 17 -10.70 -6.79 11.15
N SER A 18 -11.25 -6.06 10.19
CA SER A 18 -11.14 -6.39 8.78
C SER A 18 -9.70 -6.27 8.29
N LEU A 19 -8.97 -5.25 8.74
CA LEU A 19 -7.57 -5.04 8.41
C LEU A 19 -6.69 -6.16 8.97
N LEU A 20 -6.85 -6.52 10.25
CA LEU A 20 -6.08 -7.61 10.87
C LEU A 20 -6.36 -8.96 10.20
N ALA A 21 -7.62 -9.25 9.87
CA ALA A 21 -7.98 -10.47 9.15
C ALA A 21 -7.34 -10.49 7.76
N LEU A 22 -7.39 -9.38 7.02
CA LEU A 22 -6.79 -9.24 5.69
C LEU A 22 -5.27 -9.44 5.73
N TRP A 23 -4.59 -8.79 6.69
CA TRP A 23 -3.14 -8.90 6.85
C TRP A 23 -2.71 -10.31 7.30
N GLY A 24 -3.53 -10.97 8.14
CA GLY A 24 -3.31 -12.36 8.53
C GLY A 24 -3.43 -13.33 7.34
N VAL A 25 -4.46 -13.14 6.49
CA VAL A 25 -4.62 -13.93 5.25
C VAL A 25 -3.43 -13.71 4.31
N PHE A 26 -2.98 -12.47 4.15
CA PHE A 26 -1.81 -12.19 3.32
C PHE A 26 -0.55 -12.85 3.87
N ALA A 27 -0.28 -12.71 5.15
CA ALA A 27 0.86 -13.35 5.81
C ALA A 27 0.85 -14.88 5.65
N ALA A 28 -0.31 -15.50 5.84
CA ALA A 28 -0.46 -16.95 5.66
C ALA A 28 -0.24 -17.39 4.20
N GLN A 29 -0.80 -16.66 3.23
CA GLN A 29 -0.59 -16.92 1.80
C GLN A 29 0.89 -16.79 1.44
N GLN A 30 1.54 -15.71 1.88
CA GLN A 30 2.93 -15.44 1.60
C GLN A 30 3.84 -16.53 2.19
N ALA A 31 3.67 -16.86 3.48
CA ALA A 31 4.41 -17.94 4.13
C ALA A 31 4.24 -19.27 3.41
N ALA A 32 3.00 -19.64 3.08
CA ALA A 32 2.73 -20.90 2.37
C ALA A 32 3.47 -20.98 1.03
N VAL A 33 3.41 -19.92 0.22
CA VAL A 33 4.03 -19.89 -1.12
C VAL A 33 5.55 -19.84 -1.03
N ILE A 34 6.10 -19.01 -0.14
CA ILE A 34 7.56 -18.86 0.02
C ILE A 34 8.19 -20.14 0.59
N LEU A 35 7.61 -20.70 1.64
CA LEU A 35 8.13 -21.93 2.25
C LEU A 35 7.99 -23.13 1.29
N TRP A 36 6.87 -23.22 0.57
CA TRP A 36 6.72 -24.24 -0.47
C TRP A 36 7.80 -24.11 -1.54
N ARG A 37 8.11 -22.89 -1.99
CA ARG A 37 9.17 -22.64 -2.98
C ARG A 37 10.56 -22.97 -2.42
N ALA A 38 10.86 -22.54 -1.19
CA ALA A 38 12.13 -22.80 -0.51
C ALA A 38 12.35 -24.31 -0.25
N ALA A 39 11.27 -25.08 -0.11
CA ALA A 39 11.33 -26.53 0.07
C ALA A 39 11.68 -27.30 -1.22
N GLN A 40 11.68 -26.65 -2.39
CA GLN A 40 12.05 -27.31 -3.65
C GLN A 40 13.59 -27.54 -3.72
N PRO A 41 14.06 -28.72 -4.15
CA PRO A 41 15.51 -29.01 -4.21
C PRO A 41 16.31 -28.03 -5.08
N GLY A 42 15.71 -27.53 -6.17
CA GLY A 42 16.31 -26.53 -7.07
C GLY A 42 16.37 -25.11 -6.52
N ALA A 43 15.85 -24.86 -5.31
CA ALA A 43 15.83 -23.55 -4.68
C ALA A 43 17.00 -23.32 -3.71
N ALA A 44 17.87 -24.30 -3.54
CA ALA A 44 18.99 -24.24 -2.59
C ALA A 44 19.92 -23.06 -2.89
N GLY A 45 19.98 -22.09 -1.98
CA GLY A 45 20.92 -20.98 -2.06
C GLY A 45 20.46 -19.76 -2.85
N LEU A 46 19.20 -19.70 -3.25
CA LEU A 46 18.67 -18.54 -3.98
C LEU A 46 18.47 -17.31 -3.08
N GLY A 47 18.20 -17.53 -1.80
CA GLY A 47 17.89 -16.50 -0.82
C GLY A 47 16.46 -15.99 -0.90
N LEU A 48 15.97 -15.42 0.20
CA LEU A 48 14.58 -15.00 0.36
C LEU A 48 14.13 -13.99 -0.70
N ALA A 49 14.97 -13.01 -1.07
CA ALA A 49 14.65 -12.02 -2.09
C ALA A 49 14.33 -12.65 -3.44
N SER A 50 15.10 -13.70 -3.83
CA SER A 50 14.86 -14.45 -5.07
C SER A 50 13.56 -15.25 -5.04
N HIS A 51 13.19 -15.81 -3.88
CA HIS A 51 11.89 -16.48 -3.72
C HIS A 51 10.73 -15.51 -3.90
N TYR A 52 10.82 -14.29 -3.33
CA TYR A 52 9.83 -13.24 -3.53
C TYR A 52 9.66 -12.86 -5.00
N TYR A 53 10.78 -12.74 -5.72
CA TYR A 53 10.75 -12.45 -7.14
C TYR A 53 10.14 -13.61 -7.94
N ALA A 54 10.61 -14.82 -7.73
CA ALA A 54 10.17 -16.02 -8.46
C ALA A 54 8.68 -16.35 -8.25
N THR A 55 8.12 -16.00 -7.08
CA THR A 55 6.71 -16.21 -6.75
C THR A 55 5.84 -14.97 -6.99
N MET A 56 6.41 -13.94 -7.59
CA MET A 56 5.71 -12.69 -7.92
C MET A 56 4.99 -12.03 -6.73
N GLN A 57 5.55 -12.13 -5.51
CA GLN A 57 4.94 -11.58 -4.29
C GLN A 57 4.71 -10.08 -4.33
N ILE A 58 5.40 -9.35 -5.18
CA ILE A 58 5.16 -7.91 -5.41
C ILE A 58 3.73 -7.65 -5.90
N PHE A 59 3.18 -8.49 -6.77
CA PHE A 59 1.80 -8.32 -7.26
C PHE A 59 0.77 -8.70 -6.20
N ALA A 60 1.02 -9.75 -5.42
CA ALA A 60 0.21 -10.10 -4.28
C ALA A 60 0.20 -8.95 -3.26
N TRP A 61 1.36 -8.38 -2.94
CA TRP A 61 1.49 -7.23 -2.06
C TRP A 61 0.71 -6.02 -2.55
N LEU A 62 0.82 -5.66 -3.84
CA LEU A 62 0.04 -4.57 -4.44
C LEU A 62 -1.46 -4.81 -4.34
N GLY A 63 -1.92 -6.04 -4.58
CA GLY A 63 -3.33 -6.40 -4.43
C GLY A 63 -3.81 -6.22 -2.99
N PHE A 64 -3.07 -6.71 -2.02
CA PHE A 64 -3.40 -6.57 -0.60
C PHE A 64 -3.25 -5.14 -0.08
N TYR A 65 -2.33 -4.35 -0.63
CA TYR A 65 -2.21 -2.92 -0.37
C TYR A 65 -3.48 -2.17 -0.77
N LEU A 66 -3.99 -2.41 -1.99
CA LEU A 66 -5.25 -1.85 -2.45
C LEU A 66 -6.45 -2.34 -1.62
N LEU A 67 -6.50 -3.62 -1.29
CA LEU A 67 -7.55 -4.18 -0.42
C LEU A 67 -7.51 -3.56 0.99
N THR A 68 -6.33 -3.28 1.52
CA THR A 68 -6.15 -2.57 2.81
C THR A 68 -6.75 -1.16 2.74
N ALA A 69 -6.47 -0.42 1.70
CA ALA A 69 -7.03 0.90 1.49
C ALA A 69 -8.56 0.88 1.33
N LEU A 70 -9.08 -0.07 0.55
CA LEU A 70 -10.53 -0.26 0.37
C LEU A 70 -11.21 -0.68 1.67
N ALA A 71 -10.61 -1.58 2.45
CA ALA A 71 -11.16 -2.01 3.75
C ALA A 71 -11.17 -0.87 4.76
N ALA A 72 -10.13 -0.02 4.77
CA ALA A 72 -10.08 1.16 5.62
C ALA A 72 -11.14 2.21 5.23
N GLY A 73 -11.36 2.42 3.93
CA GLY A 73 -12.41 3.31 3.41
C GLY A 73 -13.82 2.79 3.68
N ALA A 74 -14.06 1.50 3.39
CA ALA A 74 -15.36 0.86 3.53
C ALA A 74 -15.88 0.78 4.99
N ALA A 75 -15.01 0.98 5.98
CA ALA A 75 -15.40 0.96 7.40
C ALA A 75 -16.50 1.98 7.75
N THR A 76 -16.63 3.04 6.95
CA THR A 76 -17.65 4.09 7.12
C THR A 76 -18.89 3.87 6.25
N HIS A 77 -19.00 2.76 5.52
CA HIS A 77 -20.17 2.43 4.72
C HIS A 77 -21.27 1.76 5.55
N ASN A 78 -22.51 2.03 5.16
CA ASN A 78 -23.64 1.29 5.70
C ASN A 78 -23.60 -0.18 5.27
N SER A 79 -23.59 -1.08 6.23
CA SER A 79 -23.81 -2.50 6.02
C SER A 79 -25.20 -2.91 6.47
N ARG A 80 -25.65 -4.12 6.09
CA ARG A 80 -26.92 -4.68 6.59
C ARG A 80 -26.99 -4.78 8.12
N ARG A 81 -25.84 -4.85 8.82
CA ARG A 81 -25.71 -5.02 10.26
C ARG A 81 -25.29 -3.76 11.00
N ALA A 82 -24.68 -2.80 10.31
CA ALA A 82 -24.15 -1.58 10.92
C ALA A 82 -24.49 -0.35 10.08
N ARG A 83 -25.04 0.67 10.74
CA ARG A 83 -25.35 1.96 10.13
C ARG A 83 -24.18 2.94 10.30
N SER A 84 -22.95 2.43 10.13
CA SER A 84 -21.73 3.22 10.32
C SER A 84 -21.65 4.45 9.42
N GLY A 85 -22.14 4.34 8.18
CA GLY A 85 -22.19 5.48 7.25
C GLY A 85 -23.16 6.56 7.70
N TYR A 86 -24.34 6.20 8.24
CA TYR A 86 -25.27 7.18 8.82
C TYR A 86 -24.63 7.90 10.03
N THR A 87 -24.06 7.13 10.95
CA THR A 87 -23.36 7.71 12.11
C THR A 87 -22.21 8.61 11.66
N TRP A 88 -21.43 8.19 10.65
CA TRP A 88 -20.35 9.01 10.10
C TRP A 88 -20.86 10.32 9.47
N ALA A 89 -21.99 10.26 8.75
CA ALA A 89 -22.60 11.45 8.13
C ALA A 89 -23.11 12.46 9.17
N THR A 90 -23.61 11.99 10.32
CA THR A 90 -24.14 12.83 11.40
C THR A 90 -23.07 13.36 12.35
N LEU A 91 -21.84 12.81 12.34
CA LEU A 91 -20.76 13.33 13.18
C LEU A 91 -20.45 14.80 12.83
N PRO A 92 -20.14 15.64 13.84
CA PRO A 92 -19.78 17.03 13.62
C PRO A 92 -18.50 17.11 12.78
N GLY A 93 -18.44 18.09 11.89
CA GLY A 93 -17.28 18.33 11.03
C GLY A 93 -17.65 18.80 9.64
N THR A 94 -16.77 19.59 9.04
CA THR A 94 -16.94 20.03 7.65
C THR A 94 -16.71 18.87 6.67
N PRO A 95 -17.28 18.92 5.46
CA PRO A 95 -17.05 17.91 4.42
C PRO A 95 -15.57 17.66 4.15
N GLY A 96 -14.75 18.71 4.15
CA GLY A 96 -13.30 18.58 3.97
C GLY A 96 -12.62 17.84 5.12
N GLN A 97 -13.04 18.10 6.38
CA GLN A 97 -12.52 17.38 7.55
C GLN A 97 -12.88 15.88 7.51
N LYS A 98 -14.09 15.54 7.08
CA LYS A 98 -14.54 14.17 6.92
C LYS A 98 -13.73 13.44 5.85
N LEU A 99 -13.52 14.06 4.68
CA LEU A 99 -12.70 13.51 3.62
C LEU A 99 -11.23 13.34 4.08
N ALA A 100 -10.68 14.36 4.72
CA ALA A 100 -9.32 14.30 5.27
C ALA A 100 -9.17 13.20 6.32
N ALA A 101 -10.16 13.01 7.20
CA ALA A 101 -10.15 11.92 8.18
C ALA A 101 -10.13 10.55 7.51
N LYS A 102 -10.89 10.36 6.43
CA LYS A 102 -10.86 9.15 5.62
C LYS A 102 -9.50 8.91 4.98
N ALA A 103 -8.94 9.93 4.34
CA ALA A 103 -7.61 9.87 3.73
C ALA A 103 -6.52 9.52 4.77
N VAL A 104 -6.54 10.17 5.94
CA VAL A 104 -5.61 9.86 7.04
C VAL A 104 -5.77 8.41 7.52
N THR A 105 -7.00 7.90 7.61
CA THR A 105 -7.25 6.50 7.99
C THR A 105 -6.65 5.52 6.98
N ILE A 106 -6.86 5.79 5.68
CA ILE A 106 -6.31 4.96 4.60
C ILE A 106 -4.78 5.02 4.62
N ALA A 107 -4.19 6.22 4.68
CA ALA A 107 -2.75 6.39 4.72
C ALA A 107 -2.12 5.68 5.93
N ALA A 108 -2.74 5.78 7.10
CA ALA A 108 -2.28 5.08 8.30
C ALA A 108 -2.35 3.55 8.13
N ALA A 109 -3.43 3.03 7.55
CA ALA A 109 -3.56 1.60 7.29
C ALA A 109 -2.52 1.09 6.30
N GLU A 110 -2.26 1.85 5.23
CA GLU A 110 -1.23 1.54 4.22
C GLU A 110 0.17 1.54 4.82
N LEU A 111 0.51 2.53 5.66
CA LEU A 111 1.80 2.59 6.37
C LEU A 111 1.98 1.42 7.33
N VAL A 112 0.95 1.10 8.11
CA VAL A 112 1.01 -0.04 9.04
C VAL A 112 1.13 -1.35 8.28
N PHE A 113 0.44 -1.49 7.12
CA PHE A 113 0.59 -2.67 6.27
C PHE A 113 2.00 -2.81 5.70
N ALA A 114 2.62 -1.71 5.25
CA ALA A 114 4.00 -1.72 4.77
C ALA A 114 4.99 -2.09 5.89
N ALA A 115 4.80 -1.54 7.10
CA ALA A 115 5.60 -1.90 8.27
C ALA A 115 5.40 -3.37 8.67
N TRP A 116 4.15 -3.86 8.67
CA TRP A 116 3.81 -5.25 8.91
C TRP A 116 4.51 -6.18 7.92
N GLN A 117 4.53 -5.82 6.65
CA GLN A 117 5.21 -6.58 5.61
C GLN A 117 6.72 -6.71 5.87
N LEU A 118 7.37 -5.64 6.33
CA LEU A 118 8.78 -5.68 6.68
C LEU A 118 9.04 -6.62 7.86
N VAL A 119 8.23 -6.53 8.92
CA VAL A 119 8.32 -7.44 10.08
C VAL A 119 8.13 -8.89 9.63
N TRP A 120 7.12 -9.14 8.78
CA TRP A 120 6.83 -10.49 8.29
C TRP A 120 7.97 -11.06 7.45
N TYR A 121 8.57 -10.24 6.58
CA TYR A 121 9.76 -10.62 5.81
C TYR A 121 10.94 -11.04 6.71
N ILE A 122 11.16 -10.31 7.81
CA ILE A 122 12.19 -10.68 8.80
C ILE A 122 11.86 -12.03 9.46
N VAL A 123 10.59 -12.27 9.80
CA VAL A 123 10.14 -13.54 10.37
C VAL A 123 10.35 -14.71 9.40
N GLU A 124 10.03 -14.51 8.11
CA GLU A 124 10.20 -15.52 7.05
C GLU A 124 11.65 -15.85 6.74
N PHE A 125 12.55 -14.90 6.97
CA PHE A 125 13.98 -15.09 6.68
C PHE A 125 14.57 -16.30 7.38
N TYR A 126 14.24 -16.52 8.65
CA TYR A 126 14.81 -17.62 9.44
C TYR A 126 14.41 -19.01 8.94
N PRO A 127 13.13 -19.36 8.76
CA PRO A 127 12.74 -20.68 8.26
C PRO A 127 13.21 -20.93 6.83
N VAL A 128 13.21 -19.91 5.96
CA VAL A 128 13.71 -20.04 4.58
C VAL A 128 15.20 -20.36 4.59
N THR A 129 16.00 -19.60 5.33
CA THR A 129 17.44 -19.82 5.46
C THR A 129 17.75 -21.20 6.04
N ALA A 130 16.96 -21.68 7.00
CA ALA A 130 17.11 -23.02 7.59
C ALA A 130 16.84 -24.13 6.55
N LEU A 131 15.75 -24.00 5.77
CA LEU A 131 15.40 -24.93 4.69
C LEU A 131 16.47 -24.96 3.60
N GLU A 132 16.91 -23.81 3.14
CA GLU A 132 17.98 -23.71 2.14
C GLU A 132 19.31 -24.30 2.66
N GLY A 133 19.63 -24.05 3.91
CA GLY A 133 20.82 -24.61 4.57
C GLY A 133 20.77 -26.13 4.64
N TRP A 134 19.58 -26.69 4.94
CA TRP A 134 19.38 -28.15 4.94
C TRP A 134 19.55 -28.74 3.52
N HIS A 135 18.96 -28.17 2.48
CA HIS A 135 19.11 -28.59 1.10
C HIS A 135 20.55 -28.48 0.60
N ARG A 136 21.26 -27.39 0.95
CA ARG A 136 22.68 -27.23 0.58
C ARG A 136 23.57 -28.31 1.18
N ARG A 137 23.34 -28.69 2.46
CA ARG A 137 24.08 -29.78 3.09
C ARG A 137 23.86 -31.11 2.36
N GLN A 138 22.63 -31.38 1.95
CA GLN A 138 22.32 -32.62 1.22
C GLN A 138 22.94 -32.66 -0.19
N LEU A 139 22.93 -31.54 -0.91
CA LEU A 139 23.37 -31.48 -2.30
C LEU A 139 24.89 -31.33 -2.43
N TYR A 140 25.52 -30.56 -1.55
CA TYR A 140 26.92 -30.18 -1.71
C TYR A 140 27.85 -30.67 -0.58
N GLY A 141 27.30 -31.25 0.46
CA GLY A 141 28.10 -31.70 1.64
C GLY A 141 28.74 -30.57 2.44
N ALA A 142 28.52 -29.31 2.06
CA ALA A 142 29.16 -28.13 2.62
C ALA A 142 28.19 -27.20 3.30
N VAL A 143 28.61 -26.58 4.40
CA VAL A 143 27.91 -25.48 5.04
C VAL A 143 28.40 -24.17 4.41
N LEU A 144 27.73 -23.71 3.37
CA LEU A 144 27.99 -22.38 2.83
C LEU A 144 27.37 -21.30 3.73
N PRO A 145 28.02 -20.14 3.90
CA PRO A 145 27.48 -19.05 4.70
C PRO A 145 26.09 -18.67 4.19
N ALA A 146 25.16 -18.50 5.14
CA ALA A 146 23.81 -18.00 4.81
C ALA A 146 23.92 -16.53 4.36
N ALA A 147 23.06 -16.14 3.41
CA ALA A 147 22.96 -14.74 3.03
C ALA A 147 22.60 -13.88 4.26
N ASN A 148 23.16 -12.69 4.34
CA ASN A 148 22.85 -11.74 5.42
C ASN A 148 21.44 -11.19 5.24
N LEU A 149 20.66 -11.07 6.32
CA LEU A 149 19.32 -10.48 6.29
C LEU A 149 19.30 -9.09 5.64
N TYR A 150 20.27 -8.24 5.97
CA TYR A 150 20.38 -6.89 5.38
C TYR A 150 20.53 -6.95 3.85
N GLU A 151 21.39 -7.83 3.35
CA GLU A 151 21.58 -8.03 1.91
C GLU A 151 20.28 -8.49 1.24
N GLN A 152 19.54 -9.40 1.88
CA GLN A 152 18.26 -9.89 1.37
C GLN A 152 17.18 -8.82 1.36
N VAL A 153 17.13 -7.93 2.36
CA VAL A 153 16.21 -6.79 2.38
C VAL A 153 16.56 -5.78 1.28
N VAL A 154 17.84 -5.48 1.10
CA VAL A 154 18.31 -4.52 0.07
C VAL A 154 18.13 -5.08 -1.34
N ALA A 155 18.35 -6.39 -1.52
CA ALA A 155 18.16 -7.06 -2.81
C ALA A 155 16.69 -7.23 -3.19
N ASN A 156 15.76 -7.13 -2.23
CA ASN A 156 14.34 -7.24 -2.50
C ASN A 156 13.80 -5.97 -3.16
N ASN A 157 13.33 -6.08 -4.39
CA ASN A 157 12.80 -4.96 -5.19
C ASN A 157 11.66 -4.19 -4.52
N LEU A 158 10.86 -4.85 -3.67
CA LEU A 158 9.81 -4.20 -2.91
C LEU A 158 10.39 -3.26 -1.86
N PHE A 159 11.30 -3.76 -1.01
CA PHE A 159 11.88 -2.97 0.08
C PHE A 159 12.91 -1.96 -0.41
N ALA A 160 13.62 -2.24 -1.50
CA ALA A 160 14.48 -1.27 -2.15
C ALA A 160 13.72 0.02 -2.55
N ARG A 161 12.42 -0.10 -2.85
CA ARG A 161 11.54 1.02 -3.19
C ARG A 161 10.82 1.63 -1.99
N LEU A 162 10.46 0.82 -0.99
CA LEU A 162 9.73 1.28 0.21
C LEU A 162 10.64 1.93 1.24
N LEU A 163 11.94 1.57 1.28
CA LEU A 163 12.91 2.09 2.23
C LEU A 163 13.68 3.24 1.59
N PRO A 164 13.35 4.50 1.92
CA PRO A 164 14.01 5.66 1.33
C PRO A 164 15.47 5.72 1.78
N ARG A 165 16.39 5.82 0.83
CA ARG A 165 17.82 5.99 1.09
C ARG A 165 18.22 7.46 1.14
N ARG A 166 17.38 8.36 0.61
CA ARG A 166 17.62 9.80 0.54
C ARG A 166 16.40 10.57 1.04
N PRO A 167 16.55 11.75 1.66
CA PRO A 167 15.43 12.56 2.13
C PRO A 167 14.42 12.90 1.02
N ALA A 168 14.89 13.12 -0.21
CA ALA A 168 14.02 13.39 -1.36
C ALA A 168 13.10 12.20 -1.69
N GLN A 169 13.61 10.97 -1.58
CA GLN A 169 12.80 9.76 -1.77
C GLN A 169 11.72 9.64 -0.70
N LEU A 170 12.02 9.99 0.56
CA LEU A 170 11.03 10.01 1.63
C LEU A 170 9.89 10.99 1.32
N VAL A 171 10.22 12.20 0.87
CA VAL A 171 9.21 13.22 0.50
C VAL A 171 8.32 12.72 -0.65
N ILE A 172 8.92 12.11 -1.68
CA ILE A 172 8.18 11.52 -2.81
C ILE A 172 7.26 10.41 -2.34
N LEU A 173 7.76 9.47 -1.53
CA LEU A 173 6.97 8.35 -1.00
C LEU A 173 5.79 8.85 -0.14
N LEU A 174 6.01 9.83 0.73
CA LEU A 174 4.95 10.45 1.52
C LEU A 174 3.94 11.19 0.64
N GLY A 175 4.40 11.85 -0.42
CA GLY A 175 3.56 12.50 -1.41
C GLY A 175 2.67 11.49 -2.16
N ILE A 176 3.24 10.38 -2.61
CA ILE A 176 2.52 9.28 -3.26
C ILE A 176 1.48 8.67 -2.31
N LEU A 177 1.86 8.41 -1.07
CA LEU A 177 0.95 7.89 -0.04
C LEU A 177 -0.22 8.85 0.22
N ALA A 178 0.06 10.14 0.37
CA ALA A 178 -0.98 11.15 0.60
C ALA A 178 -1.92 11.26 -0.61
N LEU A 179 -1.37 11.22 -1.83
CA LEU A 179 -2.14 11.28 -3.06
C LEU A 179 -3.02 10.03 -3.23
N SER A 180 -2.46 8.82 -3.05
CA SER A 180 -3.21 7.57 -3.14
C SER A 180 -4.34 7.52 -2.12
N ALA A 181 -4.07 7.86 -0.87
CA ALA A 181 -5.05 7.89 0.19
C ALA A 181 -6.17 8.92 -0.08
N ALA A 182 -5.84 10.11 -0.59
CA ALA A 182 -6.83 11.13 -0.94
C ALA A 182 -7.73 10.68 -2.10
N MET A 183 -7.14 10.05 -3.13
CA MET A 183 -7.87 9.54 -4.29
C MET A 183 -8.79 8.37 -3.90
N LEU A 184 -8.33 7.44 -3.10
CA LEU A 184 -9.13 6.32 -2.61
C LEU A 184 -10.24 6.76 -1.67
N ALA A 185 -9.98 7.75 -0.79
CA ALA A 185 -11.01 8.37 0.03
C ALA A 185 -12.07 9.06 -0.83
N ALA A 186 -11.66 9.74 -1.91
CA ALA A 186 -12.57 10.38 -2.85
C ALA A 186 -13.40 9.34 -3.62
N LEU A 187 -12.78 8.27 -4.10
CA LEU A 187 -13.46 7.17 -4.79
C LEU A 187 -14.54 6.53 -3.92
N ASP A 188 -14.27 6.38 -2.64
CA ASP A 188 -15.19 5.81 -1.67
C ASP A 188 -16.40 6.72 -1.36
N THR A 189 -16.24 8.04 -1.50
CA THR A 189 -17.30 9.03 -1.24
C THR A 189 -18.21 9.30 -2.42
N VAL A 190 -17.82 8.93 -3.64
CA VAL A 190 -18.59 9.17 -4.88
C VAL A 190 -19.43 7.95 -5.22
N ARG A 191 -20.67 8.15 -5.67
CA ARG A 191 -21.62 7.08 -6.01
C ARG A 191 -21.90 6.95 -7.50
N GLY A 192 -22.30 5.72 -7.88
CA GLY A 192 -22.78 5.39 -9.22
C GLY A 192 -21.72 5.62 -10.30
N TRP A 193 -22.16 6.05 -11.48
CA TRP A 193 -21.31 6.29 -12.65
C TRP A 193 -20.20 7.31 -12.44
N ARG A 194 -20.34 8.19 -11.47
CA ARG A 194 -19.34 9.21 -11.09
C ARG A 194 -18.07 8.59 -10.52
N LYS A 195 -18.09 7.30 -10.14
CA LYS A 195 -16.88 6.55 -9.75
C LYS A 195 -15.93 6.32 -10.92
N LEU A 196 -16.42 6.21 -12.14
CA LEU A 196 -15.59 5.91 -13.30
C LEU A 196 -14.50 6.97 -13.55
N PRO A 197 -14.82 8.29 -13.67
CA PRO A 197 -13.77 9.28 -13.88
C PRO A 197 -12.81 9.41 -12.69
N VAL A 198 -13.29 9.18 -11.45
CA VAL A 198 -12.44 9.17 -10.26
C VAL A 198 -11.51 7.96 -10.29
N PHE A 199 -12.01 6.80 -10.67
CA PHE A 199 -11.22 5.57 -10.82
C PHE A 199 -10.18 5.70 -11.93
N ALA A 200 -10.57 6.21 -13.10
CA ALA A 200 -9.66 6.45 -14.22
C ALA A 200 -8.57 7.47 -13.85
N GLY A 201 -8.93 8.56 -13.17
CA GLY A 201 -7.98 9.52 -12.62
C GLY A 201 -7.03 8.89 -11.61
N GLY A 202 -7.53 8.02 -10.73
CA GLY A 202 -6.74 7.26 -9.77
C GLY A 202 -5.74 6.33 -10.44
N LEU A 203 -6.16 5.59 -11.47
CA LEU A 203 -5.27 4.75 -12.27
C LEU A 203 -4.19 5.55 -12.98
N PHE A 204 -4.55 6.70 -13.54
CA PHE A 204 -3.58 7.59 -14.18
C PHE A 204 -2.56 8.13 -13.16
N CYS A 205 -3.02 8.58 -11.98
CA CYS A 205 -2.12 9.02 -10.91
C CYS A 205 -1.22 7.87 -10.43
N ALA A 206 -1.75 6.66 -10.26
CA ALA A 206 -0.96 5.49 -9.89
C ALA A 206 0.11 5.17 -10.94
N TRP A 207 -0.25 5.24 -12.24
CA TRP A 207 0.70 5.03 -13.33
C TRP A 207 1.82 6.07 -13.35
N VAL A 208 1.50 7.36 -13.13
CA VAL A 208 2.50 8.42 -13.00
C VAL A 208 3.40 8.17 -11.79
N CYS A 209 2.83 7.87 -10.62
CA CYS A 209 3.59 7.57 -9.41
C CYS A 209 4.51 6.36 -9.59
N PHE A 210 4.04 5.30 -10.24
CA PHE A 210 4.86 4.13 -10.56
C PHE A 210 6.03 4.47 -11.48
N GLY A 211 5.79 5.34 -12.47
CA GLY A 211 6.84 5.86 -13.35
C GLY A 211 7.91 6.64 -12.57
N ILE A 212 7.49 7.50 -11.64
CA ILE A 212 8.41 8.30 -10.80
C ILE A 212 9.26 7.39 -9.91
N VAL A 213 8.65 6.41 -9.23
CA VAL A 213 9.38 5.46 -8.35
C VAL A 213 10.35 4.58 -9.14
N GLY A 214 10.05 4.27 -10.42
CA GLY A 214 10.95 3.52 -11.29
C GLY A 214 12.18 4.31 -11.79
N ILE A 215 12.15 5.64 -11.73
CA ILE A 215 13.19 6.55 -12.25
C ILE A 215 14.15 7.03 -11.15
N GLU A 216 14.11 6.42 -9.96
CA GLU A 216 14.91 6.84 -8.79
C GLU A 216 16.42 7.03 -9.04
N GLN A 217 16.98 6.43 -10.08
CA GLN A 217 18.39 6.59 -10.45
C GLN A 217 18.69 7.91 -11.18
N HIS A 218 17.66 8.65 -11.62
CA HIS A 218 17.79 9.82 -12.49
C HIS A 218 16.86 10.96 -12.08
N LEU A 219 16.85 11.31 -10.78
CA LEU A 219 15.99 12.40 -10.27
C LEU A 219 16.24 13.74 -10.99
N GLU A 220 17.47 13.96 -11.44
CA GLU A 220 17.87 15.14 -12.22
C GLU A 220 17.15 15.19 -13.59
N TRP A 221 16.91 14.03 -14.21
CA TRP A 221 16.22 13.92 -15.51
C TRP A 221 14.70 14.15 -15.41
N LEU A 222 14.13 14.02 -14.23
CA LEU A 222 12.69 14.18 -14.00
C LEU A 222 12.24 15.63 -14.24
N LEU A 223 13.13 16.58 -13.99
CA LEU A 223 12.89 18.01 -14.21
C LEU A 223 13.25 18.46 -15.63
N ASP A 224 14.19 17.75 -16.28
CA ASP A 224 14.68 18.11 -17.61
C ASP A 224 13.81 17.56 -18.76
N GLU A 225 13.02 16.51 -18.52
CA GLU A 225 12.11 16.01 -19.55
C GLU A 225 10.69 16.60 -19.40
N PRO A 226 10.23 17.45 -20.35
CA PRO A 226 8.91 18.10 -20.30
C PRO A 226 7.74 17.09 -20.24
N ARG A 227 7.95 15.85 -20.71
CA ARG A 227 6.96 14.77 -20.63
C ARG A 227 6.62 14.38 -19.18
N TYR A 228 7.60 14.35 -18.29
CA TYR A 228 7.37 14.02 -16.88
C TYR A 228 6.73 15.17 -16.14
N ALA A 229 7.19 16.40 -16.37
CA ALA A 229 6.58 17.59 -15.82
C ALA A 229 5.09 17.69 -16.19
N PHE A 230 4.74 17.42 -17.46
CA PHE A 230 3.35 17.39 -17.91
C PHE A 230 2.54 16.28 -17.21
N ARG A 231 3.07 15.06 -17.06
CA ARG A 231 2.40 13.95 -16.37
C ARG A 231 2.14 14.27 -14.91
N ILE A 232 3.14 14.81 -14.21
CA ILE A 232 3.02 15.22 -12.80
C ILE A 232 1.97 16.32 -12.66
N ALA A 233 2.01 17.34 -13.52
CA ALA A 233 1.02 18.42 -13.53
C ALA A 233 -0.39 17.90 -13.79
N ALA A 234 -0.56 17.01 -14.78
CA ALA A 234 -1.85 16.38 -15.08
C ALA A 234 -2.36 15.54 -13.91
N ALA A 235 -1.50 14.75 -13.26
CA ALA A 235 -1.87 13.98 -12.07
C ALA A 235 -2.27 14.88 -10.90
N ALA A 236 -1.56 15.97 -10.67
CA ALA A 236 -1.90 16.94 -9.62
C ALA A 236 -3.26 17.61 -9.89
N VAL A 237 -3.52 18.04 -11.13
CA VAL A 237 -4.82 18.62 -11.52
C VAL A 237 -5.95 17.62 -11.32
N LEU A 238 -5.78 16.37 -11.77
CA LEU A 238 -6.79 15.32 -11.57
C LEU A 238 -7.04 15.03 -10.10
N ALA A 239 -6.00 15.00 -9.26
CA ALA A 239 -6.14 14.83 -7.83
C ALA A 239 -6.95 15.95 -7.18
N VAL A 240 -6.64 17.21 -7.53
CA VAL A 240 -7.38 18.39 -7.04
C VAL A 240 -8.84 18.34 -7.47
N LEU A 241 -9.11 18.04 -8.73
CA LEU A 241 -10.48 17.92 -9.26
C LEU A 241 -11.25 16.79 -8.56
N THR A 242 -10.61 15.67 -8.32
CA THR A 242 -11.20 14.53 -7.64
C THR A 242 -11.55 14.84 -6.19
N VAL A 243 -10.63 15.46 -5.46
CA VAL A 243 -10.86 15.90 -4.08
C VAL A 243 -11.97 16.95 -4.01
N TRP A 244 -11.95 17.93 -4.92
CA TRP A 244 -13.02 18.94 -5.00
C TRP A 244 -14.38 18.31 -5.26
N TRP A 245 -14.44 17.36 -6.18
CA TRP A 245 -15.69 16.64 -6.49
C TRP A 245 -16.20 15.83 -5.30
N ALA A 246 -15.30 15.11 -4.59
CA ALA A 246 -15.65 14.37 -3.39
C ALA A 246 -16.20 15.28 -2.29
N VAL A 247 -15.56 16.43 -2.02
CA VAL A 247 -16.06 17.43 -1.06
C VAL A 247 -17.44 17.94 -1.46
N ARG A 248 -17.67 18.19 -2.75
CA ARG A 248 -18.98 18.63 -3.27
C ARG A 248 -20.05 17.55 -3.11
N SER A 249 -19.71 16.29 -3.34
CA SER A 249 -20.60 15.13 -3.13
C SER A 249 -21.02 14.99 -1.67
N ILE A 250 -20.08 15.13 -0.74
CA ILE A 250 -20.38 15.13 0.70
C ILE A 250 -21.31 16.28 1.09
N ARG A 251 -21.08 17.49 0.56
CA ARG A 251 -21.94 18.65 0.83
C ARG A 251 -23.38 18.44 0.38
N ARG A 252 -23.59 17.69 -0.70
CA ARG A 252 -24.93 17.40 -1.23
C ARG A 252 -25.63 16.23 -0.54
N GLY A 253 -24.99 15.61 0.46
CA GLY A 253 -25.53 14.42 1.13
C GLY A 253 -25.53 13.16 0.25
N GLU A 254 -24.84 13.18 -0.89
CA GLU A 254 -24.75 12.06 -1.84
C GLU A 254 -23.79 10.95 -1.35
N ALA A 255 -23.02 11.22 -0.31
CA ALA A 255 -21.91 10.39 0.19
C ALA A 255 -22.30 9.53 1.40
N ALA A 256 -23.50 9.00 1.46
CA ALA A 256 -23.90 8.10 2.56
C ALA A 256 -24.27 6.68 2.11
#